data_b6347cc9b86446e9eef5573ad2752000
#
_entry.id   b6347cc9b86446e9eef5573ad2752000
#
_cell.length_a   1.000
_cell.length_b   1.000
_cell.length_c   1.000
_cell.angle_alpha   90.00
_cell.angle_beta   90.00
_cell.angle_gamma   90.00
#
_symmetry.space_group_name_H-M   'P 1'
#
loop_
_entity.id
_entity.type
_entity.pdbx_description
1 polymer ?
#
loop_
_entity_poly.entity_id
_entity_poly.type
_entity_poly.pdbx_seq_one_letter_code
_entity_poly.pdbx_strand_id
1 'polypeptide(L)'
;MIETIRNAEYGWFLWLNGFHSPFWDSIMFAVTHRLTWIPLYVFIIFYLFTRLRHNAFYKLVFILAAVGLSDRITSGLMKPYFARFRPCHDPTIGHLVHVVGGCGGQYGFASSHAANSFALMLAFILICPKNIKWKYFLIPWAILVSYSRIYVGVHYPTDLLAGALVGMLTTLIIYLTINQFNQSLLSETK
;
A
#
# COMPACT_ATOMS: atom_id res chain seq x y z
N MET A 1 -13.90 26.88 0.51
CA MET A 1 -13.11 25.98 -0.37
C MET A 1 -12.58 24.74 0.37
N ILE A 2 -11.80 24.84 1.46
CA ILE A 2 -11.29 23.67 2.22
C ILE A 2 -12.43 22.82 2.80
N GLU A 3 -13.44 23.47 3.34
CA GLU A 3 -14.61 22.80 3.92
C GLU A 3 -15.46 22.09 2.86
N THR A 4 -15.58 22.66 1.68
CA THR A 4 -16.26 22.05 0.53
C THR A 4 -15.54 20.77 0.07
N ILE A 5 -14.20 20.81 0.01
CA ILE A 5 -13.38 19.64 -0.35
C ILE A 5 -13.50 18.53 0.70
N ARG A 6 -13.48 18.90 1.99
CA ARG A 6 -13.65 17.93 3.08
C ARG A 6 -15.04 17.27 3.06
N ASN A 7 -16.09 18.04 2.85
CA ASN A 7 -17.45 17.52 2.76
C ASN A 7 -17.63 16.60 1.54
N ALA A 8 -17.05 16.96 0.41
CA ALA A 8 -17.04 16.09 -0.77
C ALA A 8 -16.32 14.75 -0.48
N GLU A 9 -15.18 14.79 0.22
CA GLU A 9 -14.45 13.58 0.60
C GLU A 9 -15.24 12.71 1.58
N TYR A 10 -15.94 13.29 2.54
CA TYR A 10 -16.85 12.57 3.44
C TYR A 10 -17.94 11.83 2.64
N GLY A 11 -18.55 12.51 1.67
CA GLY A 11 -19.55 11.91 0.79
C GLY A 11 -19.00 10.73 -0.02
N TRP A 12 -17.81 10.89 -0.64
CA TRP A 12 -17.14 9.81 -1.37
C TRP A 12 -16.79 8.63 -0.48
N PHE A 13 -16.24 8.92 0.72
CA PHE A 13 -15.89 7.88 1.68
C PHE A 13 -17.12 7.10 2.13
N LEU A 14 -18.19 7.77 2.60
CA LEU A 14 -19.40 7.12 3.08
C LEU A 14 -20.10 6.32 1.96
N TRP A 15 -20.09 6.82 0.74
CA TRP A 15 -20.60 6.08 -0.41
C TRP A 15 -19.83 4.78 -0.64
N LEU A 16 -18.50 4.82 -0.66
CA LEU A 16 -17.64 3.64 -0.86
C LEU A 16 -17.71 2.66 0.33
N ASN A 17 -17.75 3.17 1.56
CA ASN A 17 -17.85 2.37 2.78
C ASN A 17 -19.26 1.77 2.93
N GLY A 18 -20.28 2.39 2.33
CA GLY A 18 -21.67 1.91 2.33
C GLY A 18 -21.89 0.61 1.54
N PHE A 19 -20.99 0.22 0.64
CA PHE A 19 -21.04 -1.06 -0.08
C PHE A 19 -20.55 -2.21 0.82
N HIS A 20 -21.24 -2.49 1.92
CA HIS A 20 -20.87 -3.53 2.86
C HIS A 20 -21.96 -4.59 3.03
N SER A 21 -21.54 -5.80 3.42
CA SER A 21 -22.41 -6.88 3.85
C SER A 21 -21.63 -7.88 4.70
N PRO A 22 -22.29 -8.73 5.54
CA PRO A 22 -21.61 -9.71 6.39
C PRO A 22 -20.68 -10.66 5.62
N PHE A 23 -21.02 -11.01 4.39
CA PHE A 23 -20.19 -11.83 3.51
C PHE A 23 -18.90 -11.08 3.11
N TRP A 24 -19.02 -9.83 2.63
CA TRP A 24 -17.88 -9.03 2.22
C TRP A 24 -17.03 -8.56 3.39
N ASP A 25 -17.61 -8.39 4.59
CA ASP A 25 -16.85 -8.04 5.80
C ASP A 25 -15.77 -9.07 6.10
N SER A 26 -16.10 -10.36 6.03
CA SER A 26 -15.14 -11.44 6.25
C SER A 26 -14.02 -11.44 5.20
N ILE A 27 -14.38 -11.22 3.92
CA ILE A 27 -13.41 -11.18 2.83
C ILE A 27 -12.50 -9.96 2.96
N MET A 28 -13.05 -8.77 3.16
CA MET A 28 -12.27 -7.54 3.24
C MET A 28 -11.43 -7.46 4.52
N PHE A 29 -11.90 -8.06 5.62
CA PHE A 29 -11.10 -8.26 6.81
C PHE A 29 -9.88 -9.16 6.52
N ALA A 30 -10.06 -10.25 5.81
CA ALA A 30 -8.96 -11.11 5.39
C ALA A 30 -8.02 -10.37 4.42
N VAL A 31 -8.54 -9.65 3.42
CA VAL A 31 -7.74 -8.87 2.45
C VAL A 31 -6.89 -7.82 3.14
N THR A 32 -7.43 -7.12 4.14
CA THR A 32 -6.69 -6.08 4.88
C THR A 32 -5.64 -6.65 5.84
N HIS A 33 -5.76 -7.93 6.21
CA HIS A 33 -4.88 -8.54 7.21
C HIS A 33 -3.54 -8.96 6.59
N ARG A 34 -2.44 -8.44 7.14
CA ARG A 34 -1.08 -8.66 6.57
C ARG A 34 -0.66 -10.14 6.46
N LEU A 35 -1.13 -11.00 7.37
CA LEU A 35 -0.79 -12.43 7.35
C LEU A 35 -1.43 -13.18 6.19
N THR A 36 -2.53 -12.71 5.64
CA THR A 36 -3.19 -13.28 4.46
C THR A 36 -2.25 -13.31 3.25
N TRP A 37 -1.31 -12.37 3.18
CA TRP A 37 -0.40 -12.22 2.05
C TRP A 37 0.95 -12.92 2.23
N ILE A 38 1.13 -13.68 3.33
CA ILE A 38 2.34 -14.51 3.52
C ILE A 38 2.60 -15.42 2.31
N PRO A 39 1.61 -16.14 1.73
CA PRO A 39 1.86 -16.95 0.54
C PRO A 39 2.41 -16.15 -0.64
N LEU A 40 1.91 -14.93 -0.88
CA LEU A 40 2.43 -14.03 -1.92
C LEU A 40 3.87 -13.62 -1.64
N TYR A 41 4.20 -13.26 -0.39
CA TYR A 41 5.56 -12.86 -0.02
C TYR A 41 6.55 -14.01 -0.17
N VAL A 42 6.17 -15.21 0.29
CA VAL A 42 6.95 -16.44 0.10
C VAL A 42 7.15 -16.75 -1.39
N PHE A 43 6.09 -16.62 -2.19
CA PHE A 43 6.17 -16.80 -3.64
C PHE A 43 7.13 -15.81 -4.30
N ILE A 44 7.07 -14.52 -3.93
CA ILE A 44 8.00 -13.49 -4.45
C ILE A 44 9.45 -13.84 -4.09
N ILE A 45 9.73 -14.20 -2.83
CA ILE A 45 11.07 -14.59 -2.39
C ILE A 45 11.54 -15.83 -3.16
N PHE A 46 10.72 -16.86 -3.23
CA PHE A 46 11.02 -18.08 -4.00
C PHE A 46 11.32 -17.76 -5.47
N TYR A 47 10.52 -16.90 -6.10
CA TYR A 47 10.71 -16.48 -7.48
C TYR A 47 12.02 -15.71 -7.68
N LEU A 48 12.38 -14.82 -6.76
CA LEU A 48 13.65 -14.10 -6.79
C LEU A 48 14.84 -15.07 -6.81
N PHE A 49 14.85 -16.04 -5.90
CA PHE A 49 16.00 -16.95 -5.76
C PHE A 49 16.04 -18.11 -6.78
N THR A 50 14.92 -18.44 -7.41
CA THR A 50 14.87 -19.54 -8.40
C THR A 50 14.87 -19.06 -9.84
N ARG A 51 14.20 -17.96 -10.14
CA ARG A 51 14.01 -17.44 -11.51
C ARG A 51 14.84 -16.18 -11.80
N LEU A 52 14.95 -15.26 -10.83
CA LEU A 52 15.72 -14.03 -10.96
C LEU A 52 17.06 -14.12 -10.21
N ARG A 53 17.73 -15.27 -10.31
CA ARG A 53 18.91 -15.66 -9.52
C ARG A 53 20.01 -14.61 -9.48
N HIS A 54 20.26 -13.94 -10.60
CA HIS A 54 21.29 -12.91 -10.67
C HIS A 54 20.94 -11.78 -9.68
N ASN A 55 21.83 -11.56 -8.73
CA ASN A 55 21.68 -10.56 -7.67
C ASN A 55 20.37 -10.66 -6.85
N ALA A 56 19.80 -11.87 -6.68
CA ALA A 56 18.54 -12.09 -5.96
C ALA A 56 18.53 -11.47 -4.56
N PHE A 57 19.65 -11.56 -3.83
CA PHE A 57 19.82 -10.96 -2.52
C PHE A 57 19.69 -9.42 -2.57
N TYR A 58 20.35 -8.75 -3.51
CA TYR A 58 20.26 -7.30 -3.67
C TYR A 58 18.86 -6.85 -4.10
N LYS A 59 18.19 -7.62 -4.95
CA LYS A 59 16.78 -7.40 -5.33
C LYS A 59 15.85 -7.52 -4.12
N LEU A 60 16.08 -8.51 -3.25
CA LEU A 60 15.33 -8.65 -2.01
C LEU A 60 15.57 -7.46 -1.07
N VAL A 61 16.83 -7.07 -0.87
CA VAL A 61 17.19 -5.90 -0.04
C VAL A 61 16.54 -4.62 -0.59
N PHE A 62 16.53 -4.44 -1.92
CA PHE A 62 15.82 -3.32 -2.56
C PHE A 62 14.33 -3.30 -2.24
N ILE A 63 13.63 -4.44 -2.37
CA ILE A 63 12.20 -4.54 -2.03
C ILE A 63 11.97 -4.19 -0.56
N LEU A 64 12.77 -4.78 0.35
CA LEU A 64 12.63 -4.54 1.79
C LEU A 64 12.92 -3.08 2.15
N ALA A 65 13.91 -2.45 1.53
CA ALA A 65 14.22 -1.04 1.71
C ALA A 65 13.07 -0.14 1.20
N ALA A 66 12.53 -0.43 0.01
CA ALA A 66 11.42 0.33 -0.56
C ALA A 66 10.17 0.27 0.34
N VAL A 67 9.77 -0.92 0.77
CA VAL A 67 8.61 -1.11 1.66
C VAL A 67 8.87 -0.52 3.05
N GLY A 68 10.02 -0.81 3.66
CA GLY A 68 10.36 -0.36 5.01
C GLY A 68 10.47 1.17 5.10
N LEU A 69 11.08 1.83 4.11
CA LEU A 69 11.19 3.28 4.08
C LEU A 69 9.82 3.93 3.83
N SER A 70 8.99 3.37 2.94
CA SER A 70 7.61 3.84 2.71
C SER A 70 6.75 3.75 3.97
N ASP A 71 6.87 2.64 4.72
CA ASP A 71 6.20 2.47 6.01
C ASP A 71 6.70 3.51 7.03
N ARG A 72 8.01 3.70 7.11
CA ARG A 72 8.61 4.68 8.05
C ARG A 72 8.17 6.10 7.77
N ILE A 73 8.10 6.49 6.49
CA ILE A 73 7.62 7.81 6.08
C ILE A 73 6.14 7.98 6.46
N THR A 74 5.28 7.02 6.10
CA THR A 74 3.85 7.15 6.34
C THR A 74 3.47 6.98 7.81
N SER A 75 3.96 5.94 8.49
CA SER A 75 3.63 5.65 9.89
C SER A 75 4.40 6.53 10.88
N GLY A 76 5.69 6.75 10.63
CA GLY A 76 6.58 7.42 11.56
C GLY A 76 6.65 8.94 11.43
N LEU A 77 6.43 9.48 10.21
CA LEU A 77 6.52 10.91 9.98
C LEU A 77 5.16 11.54 9.65
N MET A 78 4.44 11.01 8.64
CA MET A 78 3.23 11.68 8.15
C MET A 78 2.08 11.61 9.16
N LYS A 79 1.82 10.46 9.79
CA LYS A 79 0.70 10.33 10.73
C LYS A 79 0.82 11.28 11.93
N PRO A 80 1.95 11.36 12.65
CA PRO A 80 2.07 12.30 13.75
C PRO A 80 2.11 13.77 13.28
N TYR A 81 2.69 14.06 12.10
CA TYR A 81 2.79 15.42 11.59
C TYR A 81 1.43 16.01 11.18
N PHE A 82 0.64 15.25 10.38
CA PHE A 82 -0.66 15.73 9.91
C PHE A 82 -1.77 15.56 10.95
N ALA A 83 -1.62 14.64 11.90
CA ALA A 83 -2.56 14.34 12.98
C ALA A 83 -4.03 14.26 12.50
N ARG A 84 -4.25 13.78 11.26
CA ARG A 84 -5.57 13.65 10.66
C ARG A 84 -6.28 12.44 11.21
N PHE A 85 -7.46 12.64 11.79
CA PHE A 85 -8.29 11.53 12.29
C PHE A 85 -8.63 10.53 11.17
N ARG A 86 -8.72 9.27 11.55
CA ARG A 86 -9.34 8.24 10.70
C ARG A 86 -10.84 8.47 10.62
N PRO A 87 -11.54 8.00 9.54
CA PRO A 87 -12.99 8.13 9.42
C PRO A 87 -13.74 7.67 10.68
N CYS A 88 -13.38 6.52 11.22
CA CYS A 88 -13.99 5.94 12.42
C CYS A 88 -13.68 6.68 13.74
N HIS A 89 -12.71 7.59 13.75
CA HIS A 89 -12.40 8.48 14.87
C HIS A 89 -12.79 9.94 14.60
N ASP A 90 -13.31 10.23 13.40
CA ASP A 90 -13.72 11.59 13.03
C ASP A 90 -14.99 11.99 13.82
N PRO A 91 -14.96 13.12 14.58
CA PRO A 91 -16.10 13.52 15.38
C PRO A 91 -17.35 13.86 14.55
N THR A 92 -17.17 14.18 13.27
CA THR A 92 -18.27 14.57 12.37
C THR A 92 -19.01 13.39 11.80
N ILE A 93 -18.27 12.37 11.30
CA ILE A 93 -18.86 11.26 10.54
C ILE A 93 -18.65 9.90 11.19
N GLY A 94 -17.85 9.78 12.25
CA GLY A 94 -17.47 8.49 12.83
C GLY A 94 -18.64 7.59 13.23
N HIS A 95 -19.76 8.19 13.63
CA HIS A 95 -20.99 7.47 13.97
C HIS A 95 -21.73 6.87 12.75
N LEU A 96 -21.38 7.29 11.53
CA LEU A 96 -21.94 6.79 10.26
C LEU A 96 -21.06 5.70 9.61
N VAL A 97 -19.85 5.49 10.12
CA VAL A 97 -18.85 4.63 9.49
C VAL A 97 -19.09 3.17 9.82
N HIS A 98 -19.21 2.34 8.79
CA HIS A 98 -19.14 0.89 8.94
C HIS A 98 -17.70 0.46 9.23
N VAL A 99 -17.47 -0.13 10.41
CA VAL A 99 -16.14 -0.53 10.88
C VAL A 99 -16.04 -2.04 11.01
N VAL A 100 -15.03 -2.63 10.37
CA VAL A 100 -14.74 -4.07 10.45
C VAL A 100 -13.38 -4.29 11.11
N GLY A 101 -13.35 -5.06 12.19
CA GLY A 101 -12.11 -5.43 12.88
C GLY A 101 -11.46 -4.32 13.72
N GLY A 102 -12.17 -3.20 13.91
CA GLY A 102 -11.74 -2.10 14.78
C GLY A 102 -10.95 -1.00 14.07
N CYS A 103 -10.90 0.18 14.70
CA CYS A 103 -10.31 1.41 14.13
C CYS A 103 -8.78 1.46 14.16
N GLY A 104 -8.14 0.78 15.10
CA GLY A 104 -6.70 0.92 15.33
C GLY A 104 -6.31 2.30 15.89
N GLY A 105 -5.14 2.81 15.50
CA GLY A 105 -4.66 4.12 15.98
C GLY A 105 -5.48 5.29 15.49
N GLN A 106 -5.37 6.43 16.18
CA GLN A 106 -6.21 7.61 16.00
C GLN A 106 -6.04 8.29 14.62
N TYR A 107 -4.79 8.37 14.11
CA TYR A 107 -4.48 9.10 12.89
C TYR A 107 -4.32 8.21 11.66
N GLY A 108 -4.79 8.71 10.50
CA GLY A 108 -4.89 7.98 9.24
C GLY A 108 -3.93 8.41 8.13
N PHE A 109 -3.61 9.67 8.01
CA PHE A 109 -2.87 10.21 6.85
C PHE A 109 -1.34 10.06 6.98
N ALA A 110 -0.66 9.43 6.01
CA ALA A 110 -1.17 8.69 4.86
C ALA A 110 -1.31 7.21 5.19
N SER A 111 -1.98 6.44 4.31
CA SER A 111 -2.18 5.01 4.50
C SER A 111 -0.90 4.21 4.27
N SER A 112 -0.38 3.56 5.32
CA SER A 112 0.79 2.69 5.21
C SER A 112 0.49 1.39 4.46
N HIS A 113 -0.75 0.88 4.49
CA HIS A 113 -1.13 -0.28 3.68
C HIS A 113 -1.03 0.04 2.19
N ALA A 114 -1.54 1.20 1.76
CA ALA A 114 -1.40 1.64 0.38
C ALA A 114 0.08 1.87 0.03
N ALA A 115 0.85 2.56 0.88
CA ALA A 115 2.27 2.82 0.63
C ALA A 115 3.06 1.51 0.44
N ASN A 116 2.90 0.56 1.35
CA ASN A 116 3.64 -0.71 1.33
C ASN A 116 3.24 -1.61 0.16
N SER A 117 1.94 -1.69 -0.17
CA SER A 117 1.48 -2.50 -1.31
C SER A 117 1.91 -1.91 -2.65
N PHE A 118 1.84 -0.59 -2.82
CA PHE A 118 2.31 0.08 -4.04
C PHE A 118 3.84 0.10 -4.15
N ALA A 119 4.57 0.18 -3.03
CA ALA A 119 6.02 0.04 -3.02
C ALA A 119 6.45 -1.36 -3.46
N LEU A 120 5.84 -2.42 -2.87
CA LEU A 120 6.12 -3.81 -3.26
C LEU A 120 5.80 -4.06 -4.73
N MET A 121 4.62 -3.63 -5.18
CA MET A 121 4.18 -3.74 -6.56
C MET A 121 5.20 -3.11 -7.52
N LEU A 122 5.55 -1.84 -7.30
CA LEU A 122 6.46 -1.13 -8.21
C LEU A 122 7.87 -1.71 -8.15
N ALA A 123 8.39 -2.01 -6.95
CA ALA A 123 9.70 -2.62 -6.79
C ALA A 123 9.82 -3.93 -7.58
N PHE A 124 8.82 -4.81 -7.47
CA PHE A 124 8.81 -6.09 -8.19
C PHE A 124 8.67 -5.89 -9.71
N ILE A 125 7.83 -4.95 -10.17
CA ILE A 125 7.66 -4.64 -11.59
C ILE A 125 8.99 -4.14 -12.19
N LEU A 126 9.75 -3.31 -11.48
CA LEU A 126 11.00 -2.72 -11.96
C LEU A 126 12.13 -3.75 -12.11
N ILE A 127 12.22 -4.72 -11.19
CA ILE A 127 13.28 -5.75 -11.22
C ILE A 127 12.95 -6.97 -12.07
N CYS A 128 11.68 -7.15 -12.42
CA CYS A 128 11.24 -8.28 -13.21
C CYS A 128 11.36 -8.02 -14.72
N PRO A 129 11.82 -8.98 -15.55
CA PRO A 129 11.91 -8.83 -16.99
C PRO A 129 10.58 -8.41 -17.64
N LYS A 130 10.66 -7.69 -18.77
CA LYS A 130 9.47 -7.18 -19.47
C LYS A 130 8.56 -8.29 -20.02
N ASN A 131 9.11 -9.44 -20.35
CA ASN A 131 8.36 -10.61 -20.86
C ASN A 131 7.53 -11.30 -19.77
N ILE A 132 7.78 -11.08 -18.49
CA ILE A 132 7.03 -11.67 -17.37
C ILE A 132 5.74 -10.87 -17.15
N LYS A 133 4.64 -11.33 -17.76
CA LYS A 133 3.35 -10.58 -17.74
C LYS A 133 2.60 -10.71 -16.41
N TRP A 134 2.73 -11.83 -15.70
CA TRP A 134 2.00 -12.04 -14.44
C TRP A 134 2.37 -11.02 -13.33
N LYS A 135 3.56 -10.38 -13.39
CA LYS A 135 3.94 -9.33 -12.44
C LYS A 135 2.93 -8.18 -12.35
N TYR A 136 2.18 -7.95 -13.42
CA TYR A 136 1.15 -6.90 -13.44
C TYR A 136 -0.10 -7.26 -12.62
N PHE A 137 -0.26 -8.52 -12.17
CA PHE A 137 -1.29 -8.89 -11.18
C PHE A 137 -1.08 -8.20 -9.83
N LEU A 138 0.12 -7.71 -9.54
CA LEU A 138 0.37 -6.91 -8.34
C LEU A 138 -0.33 -5.55 -8.38
N ILE A 139 -0.72 -5.03 -9.56
CA ILE A 139 -1.47 -3.77 -9.68
C ILE A 139 -2.88 -3.92 -9.08
N PRO A 140 -3.76 -4.80 -9.56
CA PRO A 140 -5.08 -4.99 -8.97
C PRO A 140 -4.99 -5.48 -7.51
N TRP A 141 -3.96 -6.24 -7.14
CA TRP A 141 -3.71 -6.61 -5.75
C TRP A 141 -3.46 -5.38 -4.86
N ALA A 142 -2.57 -4.47 -5.24
CA ALA A 142 -2.29 -3.26 -4.47
C ALA A 142 -3.52 -2.34 -4.36
N ILE A 143 -4.32 -2.25 -5.43
CA ILE A 143 -5.59 -1.53 -5.43
C ILE A 143 -6.59 -2.18 -4.45
N LEU A 144 -6.73 -3.50 -4.49
CA LEU A 144 -7.64 -4.25 -3.61
C LEU A 144 -7.26 -4.10 -2.13
N VAL A 145 -5.97 -4.24 -1.79
CA VAL A 145 -5.46 -4.02 -0.43
C VAL A 145 -5.73 -2.58 0.01
N SER A 146 -5.54 -1.60 -0.88
CA SER A 146 -5.83 -0.20 -0.57
C SER A 146 -7.33 0.02 -0.37
N TYR A 147 -8.18 -0.46 -1.29
CA TYR A 147 -9.64 -0.32 -1.16
C TYR A 147 -10.18 -0.97 0.12
N SER A 148 -9.62 -2.10 0.54
CA SER A 148 -10.03 -2.76 1.79
C SER A 148 -9.94 -1.82 2.99
N ARG A 149 -9.07 -0.77 2.97
CA ARG A 149 -8.93 0.21 4.05
C ARG A 149 -10.08 1.21 4.12
N ILE A 150 -10.70 1.54 2.97
CA ILE A 150 -11.95 2.31 2.91
C ILE A 150 -13.09 1.42 3.41
N TYR A 151 -13.15 0.19 2.91
CA TYR A 151 -14.19 -0.77 3.26
C TYR A 151 -14.27 -1.01 4.77
N VAL A 152 -13.15 -1.25 5.43
CA VAL A 152 -13.10 -1.48 6.89
C VAL A 152 -13.19 -0.18 7.73
N GLY A 153 -13.40 0.98 7.11
CA GLY A 153 -13.72 2.24 7.79
C GLY A 153 -12.54 3.02 8.37
N VAL A 154 -11.29 2.74 7.97
CA VAL A 154 -10.10 3.28 8.67
C VAL A 154 -9.28 4.29 7.88
N HIS A 155 -9.57 4.53 6.59
CA HIS A 155 -8.86 5.50 5.77
C HIS A 155 -9.79 6.19 4.77
N TYR A 156 -9.55 7.48 4.56
CA TYR A 156 -10.16 8.25 3.48
C TYR A 156 -9.52 7.93 2.13
N PRO A 157 -10.22 8.17 0.99
CA PRO A 157 -9.64 7.98 -0.34
C PRO A 157 -8.33 8.74 -0.55
N THR A 158 -8.20 9.98 -0.06
CA THR A 158 -6.97 10.77 -0.17
C THR A 158 -5.81 10.18 0.64
N ASP A 159 -6.08 9.51 1.77
CA ASP A 159 -5.04 8.81 2.55
C ASP A 159 -4.41 7.68 1.71
N LEU A 160 -5.23 7.00 0.89
CA LEU A 160 -4.77 5.91 0.02
C LEU A 160 -3.95 6.45 -1.15
N LEU A 161 -4.44 7.51 -1.80
CA LEU A 161 -3.73 8.15 -2.90
C LEU A 161 -2.37 8.68 -2.44
N ALA A 162 -2.33 9.40 -1.31
CA ALA A 162 -1.09 9.89 -0.73
C ALA A 162 -0.14 8.74 -0.36
N GLY A 163 -0.67 7.67 0.26
CA GLY A 163 0.11 6.48 0.59
C GLY A 163 0.70 5.82 -0.66
N ALA A 164 -0.12 5.58 -1.69
CA ALA A 164 0.33 5.00 -2.94
C ALA A 164 1.43 5.83 -3.61
N LEU A 165 1.27 7.16 -3.65
CA LEU A 165 2.30 8.08 -4.18
C LEU A 165 3.59 7.99 -3.38
N VAL A 166 3.54 8.02 -2.04
CA VAL A 166 4.72 7.85 -1.19
C VAL A 166 5.42 6.53 -1.48
N GLY A 167 4.67 5.42 -1.54
CA GLY A 167 5.24 4.10 -1.85
C GLY A 167 5.93 4.06 -3.20
N MET A 168 5.28 4.58 -4.24
CA MET A 168 5.85 4.61 -5.60
C MET A 168 7.06 5.54 -5.70
N LEU A 169 6.99 6.75 -5.15
CA LEU A 169 8.10 7.71 -5.21
C LEU A 169 9.32 7.22 -4.44
N THR A 170 9.12 6.69 -3.23
CA THR A 170 10.21 6.10 -2.42
C THR A 170 10.90 4.98 -3.19
N THR A 171 10.12 4.07 -3.77
CA THR A 171 10.64 2.96 -4.58
C THR A 171 11.43 3.47 -5.79
N LEU A 172 10.88 4.44 -6.52
CA LEU A 172 11.53 5.00 -7.71
C LEU A 172 12.85 5.71 -7.35
N ILE A 173 12.87 6.49 -6.27
CA ILE A 173 14.09 7.18 -5.81
C ILE A 173 15.17 6.15 -5.48
N ILE A 174 14.87 5.11 -4.70
CA ILE A 174 15.84 4.06 -4.35
C ILE A 174 16.33 3.35 -5.62
N TYR A 175 15.42 2.99 -6.53
CA TYR A 175 15.76 2.33 -7.80
C TYR A 175 16.69 3.16 -8.66
N LEU A 176 16.39 4.43 -8.87
CA LEU A 176 17.21 5.33 -9.66
C LEU A 176 18.59 5.58 -9.01
N THR A 177 18.63 5.72 -7.68
CA THR A 177 19.90 5.86 -6.94
C THR A 177 20.78 4.63 -7.13
N ILE A 178 20.24 3.41 -6.94
CA ILE A 178 21.00 2.17 -7.14
C ILE A 178 21.51 2.07 -8.58
N ASN A 179 20.66 2.35 -9.57
CA ASN A 179 21.05 2.26 -10.98
C ASN A 179 22.11 3.32 -11.38
N GLN A 180 22.14 4.47 -10.73
CA GLN A 180 23.18 5.47 -10.96
C GLN A 180 24.56 4.95 -10.55
N PHE A 181 24.67 4.20 -9.46
CA PHE A 181 25.93 3.67 -8.95
C PHE A 181 26.29 2.30 -9.54
N ASN A 182 25.30 1.44 -9.80
CA ASN A 182 25.53 0.10 -10.36
C ASN A 182 24.30 -0.43 -11.11
N GLN A 183 24.28 -0.22 -12.42
CA GLN A 183 23.16 -0.62 -13.28
C GLN A 183 22.92 -2.15 -13.31
N SER A 184 23.93 -2.97 -13.03
CA SER A 184 23.80 -4.43 -13.07
C SER A 184 23.17 -5.02 -11.82
N LEU A 185 23.09 -4.30 -10.70
CA LEU A 185 22.59 -4.86 -9.44
C LEU A 185 21.13 -5.27 -9.48
N LEU A 186 20.28 -4.49 -10.12
CA LEU A 186 18.83 -4.72 -10.20
C LEU A 186 18.39 -5.22 -11.57
N SER A 187 19.22 -5.07 -12.62
CA SER A 187 18.93 -5.57 -13.95
C SER A 187 19.16 -7.09 -14.05
N GLU A 188 18.49 -7.73 -15.01
CA GLU A 188 18.94 -9.03 -15.50
C GLU A 188 19.99 -8.79 -16.59
N THR A 189 21.18 -9.35 -16.41
CA THR A 189 22.12 -9.51 -17.52
C THR A 189 21.47 -10.42 -18.54
N LYS A 190 21.46 -9.98 -19.80
CA LYS A 190 21.01 -10.75 -20.96
C LYS A 190 21.73 -12.08 -21.06
#